data_30b86c6d6ae27c641cec55f42dae854a
#
_entry.id   30b86c6d6ae27c641cec55f42dae854a
#
_cell.length_a   1.000
_cell.length_b   1.000
_cell.length_c   1.000
_cell.angle_alpha   90.00
_cell.angle_beta   90.00
_cell.angle_gamma   90.00
#
_symmetry.space_group_name_H-M   'P 1'
#
loop_
_entity.id
_entity.type
_entity.pdbx_description
1 polymer ?
#
loop_
_entity_poly.entity_id
_entity_poly.type
_entity_poly.pdbx_seq_one_letter_code
_entity_poly.pdbx_strand_id
1 'polypeptide(L)'
;MASVKRVEYKSGRVVYRIVICQGYDKKGNKLVKNLTYSVNQSATPKQQEREAKKYAMDMEDKLKYGYDFNAEKMSFEDFAYKWLESVKDNIAYGTYAGYKQVLESRIIPYFKGDNIAHIKTPHIEAFYRTLVDDYSAGTIKRFANVLNLIFKTAKRYSMIENNSCQDAQKPKRKDEDEGLKFFTPKQALMFMK
;
A
#
# COMPACT_ATOMS: atom_id res chain seq x y z
N MET A 1 -16.62 22.24 -6.17
CA MET A 1 -16.46 22.94 -4.86
C MET A 1 -16.96 22.06 -3.75
N ALA A 2 -16.16 21.89 -2.71
CA ALA A 2 -16.53 21.16 -1.52
C ALA A 2 -17.52 21.99 -0.67
N SER A 3 -18.57 21.36 -0.18
CA SER A 3 -19.51 21.97 0.78
C SER A 3 -19.10 21.56 2.20
N VAL A 4 -18.97 22.51 3.11
CA VAL A 4 -18.54 22.30 4.50
C VAL A 4 -19.66 22.74 5.44
N LYS A 5 -20.19 21.83 6.26
CA LYS A 5 -21.29 22.10 7.20
C LYS A 5 -20.90 21.72 8.63
N ARG A 6 -20.97 22.67 9.55
CA ARG A 6 -20.79 22.43 10.99
C ARG A 6 -21.94 21.60 11.54
N VAL A 7 -21.63 20.57 12.29
CA VAL A 7 -22.60 19.70 12.99
C VAL A 7 -22.19 19.62 14.46
N GLU A 8 -23.11 19.91 15.34
CA GLU A 8 -22.91 19.82 16.78
C GLU A 8 -23.80 18.69 17.31
N TYR A 9 -23.20 17.75 18.02
CA TYR A 9 -23.91 16.64 18.64
C TYR A 9 -24.45 17.03 20.01
N LYS A 10 -25.47 16.33 20.49
CA LYS A 10 -26.06 16.50 21.85
C LYS A 10 -25.02 16.39 22.98
N SER A 11 -23.91 15.72 22.72
CA SER A 11 -22.77 15.61 23.65
C SER A 11 -21.84 16.85 23.68
N GLY A 12 -22.16 17.91 22.94
CA GLY A 12 -21.30 19.10 22.79
C GLY A 12 -20.14 18.91 21.81
N ARG A 13 -19.97 17.73 21.23
CA ARG A 13 -18.92 17.46 20.24
C ARG A 13 -19.25 18.11 18.91
N VAL A 14 -18.31 18.93 18.40
CA VAL A 14 -18.42 19.58 17.09
C VAL A 14 -17.63 18.80 16.06
N VAL A 15 -18.22 18.57 14.88
CA VAL A 15 -17.58 18.03 13.69
C VAL A 15 -18.02 18.83 12.46
N TYR A 16 -17.25 18.74 11.39
CA TYR A 16 -17.61 19.31 10.10
C TYR A 16 -17.89 18.19 9.11
N ARG A 17 -19.10 18.20 8.52
CA ARG A 17 -19.44 17.35 7.38
C ARG A 17 -19.01 18.06 6.10
N ILE A 18 -18.23 17.36 5.29
CA ILE A 18 -17.68 17.84 4.04
C ILE A 18 -18.27 16.98 2.93
N VAL A 19 -18.87 17.60 1.92
CA VAL A 19 -19.42 16.92 0.75
C VAL A 19 -18.68 17.41 -0.48
N ILE A 20 -17.98 16.51 -1.15
CA ILE A 20 -17.20 16.81 -2.36
C ILE A 20 -17.88 16.14 -3.55
N CYS A 21 -18.18 16.94 -4.59
CA CYS A 21 -18.73 16.45 -5.84
C CYS A 21 -17.59 16.03 -6.77
N GLN A 22 -17.63 14.76 -7.22
CA GLN A 22 -16.65 14.19 -8.18
C GLN A 22 -17.16 14.21 -9.63
N GLY A 23 -18.29 14.84 -9.90
CA GLY A 23 -18.94 14.84 -11.21
C GLY A 23 -20.19 13.97 -11.26
N TYR A 24 -20.45 13.41 -12.42
CA TYR A 24 -21.64 12.59 -12.69
C TYR A 24 -21.20 11.24 -13.27
N ASP A 25 -21.95 10.18 -12.95
CA ASP A 25 -21.76 8.86 -13.56
C ASP A 25 -22.28 8.83 -15.01
N LYS A 26 -22.07 7.69 -15.71
CA LYS A 26 -22.58 7.49 -17.08
C LYS A 26 -24.11 7.54 -17.18
N LYS A 27 -24.83 7.45 -16.06
CA LYS A 27 -26.28 7.49 -15.96
C LYS A 27 -26.79 8.88 -15.52
N GLY A 28 -25.90 9.85 -15.35
CA GLY A 28 -26.27 11.22 -14.93
C GLY A 28 -26.45 11.41 -13.42
N ASN A 29 -26.14 10.41 -12.59
CA ASN A 29 -26.24 10.54 -11.14
C ASN A 29 -25.01 11.25 -10.60
N LYS A 30 -25.20 12.16 -9.65
CA LYS A 30 -24.14 12.93 -9.03
C LYS A 30 -23.29 12.03 -8.13
N LEU A 31 -21.99 11.93 -8.45
CA LEU A 31 -21.02 11.25 -7.62
C LEU A 31 -20.56 12.18 -6.49
N VAL A 32 -20.92 11.85 -5.26
CA VAL A 32 -20.57 12.64 -4.08
C VAL A 32 -19.80 11.80 -3.07
N LYS A 33 -18.75 12.41 -2.50
CA LYS A 33 -18.03 11.85 -1.38
C LYS A 33 -18.35 12.64 -0.11
N ASN A 34 -18.80 11.94 0.92
CA ASN A 34 -19.08 12.49 2.23
C ASN A 34 -17.92 12.18 3.17
N LEU A 35 -17.33 13.22 3.76
CA LEU A 35 -16.26 13.12 4.74
C LEU A 35 -16.68 13.79 6.04
N THR A 36 -16.13 13.33 7.17
CA THR A 36 -16.33 13.95 8.47
C THR A 36 -14.96 14.36 9.02
N TYR A 37 -14.80 15.65 9.33
CA TYR A 37 -13.61 16.18 9.94
C TYR A 37 -13.87 16.47 11.41
N SER A 38 -13.08 15.84 12.29
CA SER A 38 -13.14 16.08 13.73
C SER A 38 -12.15 17.20 14.08
N VAL A 39 -12.66 18.30 14.61
CA VAL A 39 -11.88 19.47 14.98
C VAL A 39 -11.38 19.40 16.44
N ASN A 40 -10.34 20.16 16.74
CA ASN A 40 -9.95 20.38 18.12
C ASN A 40 -11.05 21.15 18.85
N GLN A 41 -11.66 20.52 19.85
CA GLN A 41 -12.80 21.07 20.61
C GLN A 41 -12.40 22.31 21.42
N SER A 42 -11.11 22.48 21.74
CA SER A 42 -10.58 23.63 22.47
C SER A 42 -10.29 24.86 21.58
N ALA A 43 -10.34 24.70 20.26
CA ALA A 43 -10.10 25.79 19.34
C ALA A 43 -11.36 26.69 19.19
N THR A 44 -11.14 27.94 18.83
CA THR A 44 -12.26 28.88 18.56
C THR A 44 -13.07 28.44 17.33
N PRO A 45 -14.38 28.70 17.28
CA PRO A 45 -15.21 28.32 16.14
C PRO A 45 -14.68 28.79 14.78
N LYS A 46 -14.06 29.96 14.75
CA LYS A 46 -13.44 30.53 13.54
C LYS A 46 -12.18 29.75 13.09
N GLN A 47 -11.38 29.28 14.04
CA GLN A 47 -10.23 28.41 13.76
C GLN A 47 -10.68 27.05 13.27
N GLN A 48 -11.67 26.43 13.94
CA GLN A 48 -12.25 25.16 13.54
C GLN A 48 -12.78 25.19 12.10
N GLU A 49 -13.50 26.26 11.73
CA GLU A 49 -14.00 26.42 10.37
C GLU A 49 -12.89 26.57 9.33
N ARG A 50 -11.83 27.34 9.66
CA ARG A 50 -10.67 27.52 8.78
C ARG A 50 -9.94 26.21 8.53
N GLU A 51 -9.71 25.41 9.57
CA GLU A 51 -9.11 24.08 9.47
C GLU A 51 -9.97 23.12 8.65
N ALA A 52 -11.28 23.09 8.89
CA ALA A 52 -12.20 22.27 8.13
C ALA A 52 -12.24 22.65 6.64
N LYS A 53 -12.21 23.94 6.33
CA LYS A 53 -12.14 24.43 4.92
C LYS A 53 -10.81 24.03 4.29
N LYS A 54 -9.68 24.18 4.98
CA LYS A 54 -8.36 23.75 4.48
C LYS A 54 -8.36 22.25 4.20
N TYR A 55 -8.84 21.43 5.14
CA TYR A 55 -8.96 19.99 4.93
C TYR A 55 -9.87 19.66 3.75
N ALA A 56 -10.98 20.38 3.57
CA ALA A 56 -11.88 20.16 2.43
C ALA A 56 -11.21 20.47 1.09
N MET A 57 -10.38 21.51 1.01
CA MET A 57 -9.61 21.86 -0.20
C MET A 57 -8.56 20.77 -0.51
N ASP A 58 -7.79 20.35 0.49
CA ASP A 58 -6.78 19.30 0.33
C ASP A 58 -7.43 17.98 -0.16
N MET A 59 -8.61 17.66 0.35
CA MET A 59 -9.35 16.47 -0.06
C MET A 59 -9.96 16.60 -1.45
N GLU A 60 -10.45 17.78 -1.83
CA GLU A 60 -10.93 18.06 -3.18
C GLU A 60 -9.81 17.93 -4.22
N ASP A 61 -8.61 18.42 -3.92
CA ASP A 61 -7.45 18.28 -4.79
C ASP A 61 -7.00 16.81 -4.90
N LYS A 62 -6.93 16.07 -3.80
CA LYS A 62 -6.64 14.63 -3.82
C LYS A 62 -7.62 13.87 -4.71
N LEU A 63 -8.90 14.18 -4.64
CA LEU A 63 -9.93 13.56 -5.49
C LEU A 63 -9.78 13.91 -6.97
N LYS A 64 -9.41 15.13 -7.31
CA LYS A 64 -9.11 15.53 -8.70
C LYS A 64 -7.96 14.76 -9.32
N TYR A 65 -6.95 14.41 -8.49
CA TYR A 65 -5.80 13.59 -8.90
C TYR A 65 -6.08 12.07 -8.83
N GLY A 66 -7.34 11.65 -8.67
CA GLY A 66 -7.76 10.25 -8.72
C GLY A 66 -7.50 9.46 -7.44
N TYR A 67 -7.32 10.13 -6.30
CA TYR A 67 -7.20 9.45 -5.00
C TYR A 67 -8.51 8.76 -4.63
N ASP A 68 -8.47 7.43 -4.46
CA ASP A 68 -9.65 6.66 -4.03
C ASP A 68 -9.68 6.50 -2.51
N PHE A 69 -10.58 7.24 -1.85
CA PHE A 69 -10.79 7.12 -0.40
C PHE A 69 -11.34 5.76 0.05
N ASN A 70 -11.88 4.94 -0.86
CA ASN A 70 -12.29 3.58 -0.50
C ASN A 70 -11.06 2.69 -0.29
N ALA A 71 -9.92 3.09 -0.85
CA ALA A 71 -8.64 2.45 -0.62
C ALA A 71 -8.19 2.51 0.85
N GLU A 72 -8.57 3.56 1.60
CA GLU A 72 -8.30 3.66 3.04
C GLU A 72 -8.97 2.55 3.86
N LYS A 73 -9.96 1.86 3.28
CA LYS A 73 -10.69 0.74 3.92
C LYS A 73 -10.29 -0.62 3.36
N MET A 74 -9.48 -0.67 2.30
CA MET A 74 -9.10 -1.93 1.67
C MET A 74 -8.00 -2.62 2.48
N SER A 75 -8.23 -3.89 2.85
CA SER A 75 -7.18 -4.69 3.48
C SER A 75 -6.03 -4.93 2.51
N PHE A 76 -4.82 -5.08 3.06
CA PHE A 76 -3.66 -5.44 2.25
C PHE A 76 -3.89 -6.77 1.50
N GLU A 77 -4.50 -7.75 2.16
CA GLU A 77 -4.83 -9.06 1.59
C GLU A 77 -5.73 -8.93 0.36
N ASP A 78 -6.84 -8.20 0.46
CA ASP A 78 -7.76 -7.98 -0.67
C ASP A 78 -7.07 -7.28 -1.85
N PHE A 79 -6.23 -6.29 -1.54
CA PHE A 79 -5.49 -5.59 -2.57
C PHE A 79 -4.43 -6.48 -3.23
N ALA A 80 -3.72 -7.28 -2.47
CA ALA A 80 -2.70 -8.20 -2.97
C ALA A 80 -3.29 -9.23 -3.94
N TYR A 81 -4.44 -9.81 -3.63
CA TYR A 81 -5.14 -10.72 -4.54
C TYR A 81 -5.67 -10.01 -5.80
N LYS A 82 -6.23 -8.81 -5.68
CA LYS A 82 -6.64 -8.00 -6.85
C LYS A 82 -5.46 -7.66 -7.74
N TRP A 83 -4.33 -7.30 -7.14
CA TRP A 83 -3.10 -7.05 -7.87
C TRP A 83 -2.64 -8.32 -8.61
N LEU A 84 -2.61 -9.47 -7.93
CA LEU A 84 -2.19 -10.74 -8.52
C LEU A 84 -3.04 -11.11 -9.73
N GLU A 85 -4.36 -10.94 -9.65
CA GLU A 85 -5.27 -11.18 -10.76
C GLU A 85 -5.05 -10.18 -11.91
N SER A 86 -4.78 -8.91 -11.60
CA SER A 86 -4.55 -7.86 -12.62
C SER A 86 -3.28 -8.07 -13.44
N VAL A 87 -2.30 -8.79 -12.93
CA VAL A 87 -1.04 -9.07 -13.66
C VAL A 87 -1.06 -10.41 -14.39
N LYS A 88 -2.02 -11.29 -14.12
CA LYS A 88 -2.11 -12.66 -14.59
C LYS A 88 -1.97 -12.79 -16.12
N ASP A 89 -2.70 -11.97 -16.86
CA ASP A 89 -2.74 -12.01 -18.32
C ASP A 89 -1.49 -11.38 -18.98
N ASN A 90 -0.67 -10.67 -18.18
CA ASN A 90 0.51 -9.93 -18.66
C ASN A 90 1.83 -10.62 -18.35
N ILE A 91 1.82 -11.76 -17.65
CA ILE A 91 3.03 -12.47 -17.23
C ILE A 91 2.92 -13.96 -17.53
N ALA A 92 4.08 -14.62 -17.71
CA ALA A 92 4.13 -16.06 -17.89
C ALA A 92 3.58 -16.81 -16.67
N TYR A 93 2.92 -17.95 -16.90
CA TYR A 93 2.31 -18.77 -15.84
C TYR A 93 3.27 -19.10 -14.70
N GLY A 94 4.53 -19.45 -15.00
CA GLY A 94 5.54 -19.72 -13.95
C GLY A 94 5.84 -18.51 -13.06
N THR A 95 5.81 -17.29 -13.62
CA THR A 95 5.99 -16.06 -12.87
C THR A 95 4.77 -15.79 -11.98
N TYR A 96 3.56 -15.98 -12.52
CA TYR A 96 2.32 -15.86 -11.75
C TYR A 96 2.30 -16.83 -10.57
N ALA A 97 2.57 -18.12 -10.81
CA ALA A 97 2.63 -19.15 -9.77
C ALA A 97 3.68 -18.79 -8.69
N GLY A 98 4.85 -18.27 -9.12
CA GLY A 98 5.89 -17.78 -8.21
C GLY A 98 5.45 -16.58 -7.38
N TYR A 99 4.73 -15.63 -7.94
CA TYR A 99 4.18 -14.49 -7.18
C TYR A 99 3.13 -14.94 -6.18
N LYS A 100 2.22 -15.82 -6.61
CA LYS A 100 1.19 -16.41 -5.75
C LYS A 100 1.81 -17.12 -4.54
N GLN A 101 2.80 -17.98 -4.77
CA GLN A 101 3.52 -18.69 -3.72
C GLN A 101 4.17 -17.72 -2.71
N VAL A 102 4.87 -16.68 -3.21
CA VAL A 102 5.52 -15.67 -2.37
C VAL A 102 4.50 -14.92 -1.51
N LEU A 103 3.36 -14.55 -2.08
CA LEU A 103 2.29 -13.86 -1.37
C LEU A 103 1.69 -14.72 -0.27
N GLU A 104 1.28 -15.93 -0.61
CA GLU A 104 0.54 -16.82 0.31
C GLU A 104 1.44 -17.40 1.40
N SER A 105 2.74 -17.59 1.11
CA SER A 105 3.65 -18.22 2.08
C SER A 105 4.00 -17.33 3.27
N ARG A 106 4.21 -16.03 3.06
CA ARG A 106 4.72 -15.15 4.13
C ARG A 106 4.14 -13.74 4.10
N ILE A 107 3.90 -13.13 2.92
CA ILE A 107 3.50 -11.73 2.85
C ILE A 107 2.08 -11.53 3.40
N ILE A 108 1.10 -12.27 2.88
CA ILE A 108 -0.29 -12.18 3.33
C ILE A 108 -0.43 -12.56 4.81
N PRO A 109 0.14 -13.69 5.30
CA PRO A 109 0.05 -14.02 6.72
C PRO A 109 0.62 -12.94 7.66
N TYR A 110 1.69 -12.26 7.24
CA TYR A 110 2.31 -11.22 8.06
C TYR A 110 1.47 -9.94 8.12
N PHE A 111 0.94 -9.47 6.97
CA PHE A 111 0.16 -8.24 6.87
C PHE A 111 -1.36 -8.47 6.96
N LYS A 112 -1.76 -9.64 7.47
CA LYS A 112 -3.19 -9.98 7.61
C LYS A 112 -3.90 -9.00 8.54
N GLY A 113 -4.98 -8.42 8.04
CA GLY A 113 -5.77 -7.42 8.78
C GLY A 113 -5.24 -5.99 8.68
N ASP A 114 -4.02 -5.79 8.18
CA ASP A 114 -3.50 -4.45 7.95
C ASP A 114 -4.18 -3.79 6.74
N ASN A 115 -4.28 -2.47 6.81
CA ASN A 115 -4.71 -1.67 5.67
C ASN A 115 -3.50 -1.21 4.87
N ILE A 116 -3.54 -1.34 3.53
CA ILE A 116 -2.41 -0.97 2.67
C ILE A 116 -1.96 0.48 2.84
N ALA A 117 -2.87 1.40 3.11
CA ALA A 117 -2.55 2.81 3.34
C ALA A 117 -1.79 3.07 4.65
N HIS A 118 -1.92 2.18 5.61
CA HIS A 118 -1.28 2.30 6.92
C HIS A 118 0.06 1.58 7.03
N ILE A 119 0.42 0.73 6.06
CA ILE A 119 1.73 0.06 6.05
C ILE A 119 2.81 1.08 5.63
N LYS A 120 3.68 1.41 6.58
CA LYS A 120 4.80 2.36 6.40
C LYS A 120 6.14 1.62 6.33
N THR A 121 7.18 2.32 5.91
CA THR A 121 8.56 1.78 5.79
C THR A 121 9.01 0.95 7.00
N PRO A 122 8.83 1.39 8.27
CA PRO A 122 9.23 0.57 9.41
C PRO A 122 8.54 -0.79 9.52
N HIS A 123 7.27 -0.90 9.10
CA HIS A 123 6.52 -2.17 9.08
C HIS A 123 7.11 -3.14 8.05
N ILE A 124 7.54 -2.62 6.90
CA ILE A 124 8.19 -3.40 5.83
C ILE A 124 9.57 -3.88 6.27
N GLU A 125 10.34 -3.01 6.93
CA GLU A 125 11.66 -3.40 7.47
C GLU A 125 11.53 -4.45 8.60
N ALA A 126 10.50 -4.32 9.44
CA ALA A 126 10.20 -5.33 10.46
C ALA A 126 9.87 -6.68 9.79
N PHE A 127 9.06 -6.69 8.73
CA PHE A 127 8.81 -7.88 7.93
C PHE A 127 10.10 -8.50 7.37
N TYR A 128 10.98 -7.69 6.77
CA TYR A 128 12.25 -8.24 6.25
C TYR A 128 13.12 -8.85 7.33
N ARG A 129 13.12 -8.31 8.55
CA ARG A 129 13.86 -8.89 9.69
C ARG A 129 13.36 -10.29 10.05
N THR A 130 12.05 -10.54 9.96
CA THR A 130 11.50 -11.89 10.23
C THR A 130 11.92 -12.95 9.22
N LEU A 131 12.45 -12.53 8.07
CA LEU A 131 12.87 -13.46 7.01
C LEU A 131 14.36 -13.84 7.09
N VAL A 132 15.18 -13.11 7.86
CA VAL A 132 16.65 -13.26 7.85
C VAL A 132 17.09 -14.64 8.32
N ASP A 133 16.41 -15.18 9.33
CA ASP A 133 16.78 -16.46 9.93
C ASP A 133 16.33 -17.65 9.06
N ASP A 134 15.21 -17.50 8.35
CA ASP A 134 14.58 -18.59 7.61
C ASP A 134 15.00 -18.65 6.12
N TYR A 135 15.46 -17.55 5.53
CA TYR A 135 15.62 -17.43 4.07
C TYR A 135 16.97 -16.85 3.66
N SER A 136 17.46 -17.32 2.47
CA SER A 136 18.64 -16.74 1.83
C SER A 136 18.38 -15.30 1.36
N ALA A 137 19.46 -14.52 1.18
CA ALA A 137 19.40 -13.16 0.68
C ALA A 137 18.67 -13.05 -0.68
N GLY A 138 18.89 -14.02 -1.58
CA GLY A 138 18.19 -14.11 -2.87
C GLY A 138 16.67 -14.29 -2.70
N THR A 139 16.25 -15.10 -1.74
CA THR A 139 14.83 -15.31 -1.42
C THR A 139 14.21 -14.07 -0.79
N ILE A 140 14.90 -13.41 0.15
CA ILE A 140 14.45 -12.14 0.74
C ILE A 140 14.28 -11.08 -0.34
N LYS A 141 15.21 -10.98 -1.30
CA LYS A 141 15.11 -10.08 -2.45
C LYS A 141 13.87 -10.37 -3.30
N ARG A 142 13.50 -11.65 -3.45
CA ARG A 142 12.27 -12.06 -4.16
C ARG A 142 11.02 -11.59 -3.44
N PHE A 143 10.91 -11.76 -2.11
CA PHE A 143 9.82 -11.20 -1.30
C PHE A 143 9.73 -9.69 -1.43
N ALA A 144 10.87 -8.99 -1.31
CA ALA A 144 10.93 -7.54 -1.43
C ALA A 144 10.50 -7.04 -2.81
N ASN A 145 10.86 -7.74 -3.88
CA ASN A 145 10.46 -7.37 -5.24
C ASN A 145 8.94 -7.49 -5.44
N VAL A 146 8.32 -8.59 -4.99
CA VAL A 146 6.86 -8.79 -5.09
C VAL A 146 6.13 -7.71 -4.28
N LEU A 147 6.55 -7.47 -3.04
CA LEU A 147 5.96 -6.44 -2.18
C LEU A 147 6.08 -5.04 -2.82
N ASN A 148 7.25 -4.71 -3.38
CA ASN A 148 7.44 -3.44 -4.08
C ASN A 148 6.55 -3.28 -5.32
N LEU A 149 6.29 -4.36 -6.08
CA LEU A 149 5.36 -4.32 -7.22
C LEU A 149 3.92 -4.01 -6.77
N ILE A 150 3.47 -4.59 -5.65
CA ILE A 150 2.16 -4.31 -5.07
C ILE A 150 2.05 -2.84 -4.67
N PHE A 151 3.02 -2.32 -3.89
CA PHE A 151 3.03 -0.93 -3.44
C PHE A 151 3.19 0.07 -4.61
N LYS A 152 3.97 -0.28 -5.63
CA LYS A 152 4.06 0.51 -6.87
C LYS A 152 2.71 0.61 -7.57
N THR A 153 1.95 -0.48 -7.60
CA THR A 153 0.61 -0.49 -8.19
C THR A 153 -0.38 0.29 -7.33
N ALA A 154 -0.32 0.16 -6.00
CA ALA A 154 -1.14 0.93 -5.08
C ALA A 154 -0.89 2.45 -5.23
N LYS A 155 0.37 2.87 -5.40
CA LYS A 155 0.72 4.26 -5.69
C LYS A 155 0.15 4.71 -7.05
N ARG A 156 0.27 3.88 -8.10
CA ARG A 156 -0.29 4.18 -9.43
C ARG A 156 -1.81 4.35 -9.39
N TYR A 157 -2.50 3.60 -8.51
CA TYR A 157 -3.95 3.72 -8.31
C TYR A 157 -4.33 4.81 -7.30
N SER A 158 -3.37 5.64 -6.89
CA SER A 158 -3.57 6.73 -5.93
C SER A 158 -4.15 6.29 -4.58
N MET A 159 -3.96 5.01 -4.21
CA MET A 159 -4.37 4.45 -2.92
C MET A 159 -3.41 4.86 -1.79
N ILE A 160 -2.15 5.12 -2.14
CA ILE A 160 -1.10 5.58 -1.25
C ILE A 160 -0.33 6.73 -1.90
N GLU A 161 0.15 7.66 -1.10
CA GLU A 161 0.94 8.80 -1.59
C GLU A 161 2.36 8.39 -1.97
N ASN A 162 2.99 7.56 -1.14
CA ASN A 162 4.36 7.11 -1.31
C ASN A 162 4.49 5.59 -1.24
N ASN A 163 5.45 5.04 -1.98
CA ASN A 163 5.76 3.62 -1.93
C ASN A 163 6.69 3.33 -0.74
N SER A 164 6.15 2.82 0.35
CA SER A 164 6.89 2.49 1.57
C SER A 164 7.98 1.42 1.38
N CYS A 165 7.94 0.64 0.29
CA CYS A 165 8.99 -0.35 -0.04
C CYS A 165 10.23 0.28 -0.67
N GLN A 166 10.12 1.50 -1.23
CA GLN A 166 11.21 2.12 -1.99
C GLN A 166 12.37 2.49 -1.07
N ASP A 167 12.06 3.00 0.12
CA ASP A 167 13.03 3.48 1.09
C ASP A 167 13.36 2.43 2.16
N ALA A 168 12.69 1.25 2.13
CA ALA A 168 12.91 0.18 3.08
C ALA A 168 14.28 -0.48 2.88
N GLN A 169 15.06 -0.52 3.95
CA GLN A 169 16.36 -1.16 3.96
C GLN A 169 16.21 -2.69 4.03
N LYS A 170 16.86 -3.38 3.09
CA LYS A 170 16.93 -4.84 3.11
C LYS A 170 18.06 -5.27 4.01
N PRO A 171 17.84 -6.21 4.93
CA PRO A 171 18.92 -6.72 5.77
C PRO A 171 19.99 -7.39 4.91
N LYS A 172 21.25 -7.05 5.18
CA LYS A 172 22.41 -7.74 4.60
C LYS A 172 22.66 -9.01 5.42
N ARG A 173 22.68 -10.17 4.79
CA ARG A 173 23.12 -11.41 5.42
C ARG A 173 24.64 -11.50 5.35
N LYS A 174 25.29 -11.95 6.44
CA LYS A 174 26.75 -12.06 6.52
C LYS A 174 27.36 -13.09 5.56
N ASP A 175 26.53 -13.99 5.01
CA ASP A 175 26.98 -15.13 4.19
C ASP A 175 26.95 -14.83 2.67
N GLU A 176 26.82 -13.56 2.25
CA GLU A 176 26.75 -13.19 0.82
C GLU A 176 28.10 -13.29 0.07
N ASP A 177 29.20 -13.64 0.73
CA ASP A 177 30.51 -13.76 0.13
C ASP A 177 30.93 -15.20 -0.28
N GLU A 178 30.00 -16.17 -0.24
CA GLU A 178 30.28 -17.43 -0.95
C GLU A 178 30.21 -17.18 -2.47
N GLY A 179 31.34 -16.89 -3.06
CA GLY A 179 31.51 -16.74 -4.50
C GLY A 179 30.84 -17.89 -5.27
N LEU A 180 30.37 -17.59 -6.48
CA LEU A 180 29.74 -18.59 -7.36
C LEU A 180 30.59 -19.88 -7.37
N LYS A 181 30.02 -20.98 -6.87
CA LYS A 181 30.68 -22.29 -6.89
C LYS A 181 30.60 -22.82 -8.32
N PHE A 182 31.64 -22.61 -9.09
CA PHE A 182 31.80 -23.22 -10.41
C PHE A 182 32.41 -24.62 -10.27
N PHE A 183 31.96 -25.54 -11.11
CA PHE A 183 32.66 -26.80 -11.26
C PHE A 183 34.08 -26.55 -11.77
N THR A 184 35.06 -27.10 -11.08
CA THR A 184 36.44 -27.12 -11.62
C THR A 184 36.44 -27.94 -12.91
N PRO A 185 37.40 -27.70 -13.85
CA PRO A 185 37.50 -28.49 -15.10
C PRO A 185 37.53 -30.00 -14.85
N LYS A 186 38.18 -30.45 -13.76
CA LYS A 186 38.22 -31.86 -13.36
C LYS A 186 36.86 -32.40 -12.96
N GLN A 187 36.07 -31.61 -12.22
CA GLN A 187 34.69 -31.98 -11.83
C GLN A 187 33.75 -32.00 -13.03
N ALA A 188 33.89 -31.04 -13.96
CA ALA A 188 33.11 -31.01 -15.19
C ALA A 188 33.37 -32.24 -16.06
N LEU A 189 34.64 -32.67 -16.19
CA LEU A 189 35.04 -33.89 -16.93
C LEU A 189 34.49 -35.18 -16.28
N MET A 190 34.30 -35.18 -14.94
CA MET A 190 33.69 -36.34 -14.27
C MET A 190 32.19 -36.49 -14.59
N PHE A 191 31.47 -35.40 -14.85
CA PHE A 191 30.04 -35.42 -15.24
C PHE A 191 29.79 -35.78 -16.70
N MET A 192 30.84 -35.67 -17.55
CA MET A 192 30.71 -35.98 -18.98
C MET A 192 31.14 -37.43 -19.35
N LYS A 193 31.49 -38.25 -18.37
CA LYS A 193 31.73 -39.70 -18.52
C LYS A 193 30.49 -40.47 -18.09
#